data_8737f423eb4295bbd8717f54316792cb
#
_entry.id   8737f423eb4295bbd8717f54316792cb
#
_cell.length_a   1.000
_cell.length_b   1.000
_cell.length_c   1.000
_cell.angle_alpha   90.00
_cell.angle_beta   90.00
_cell.angle_gamma   90.00
#
_symmetry.space_group_name_H-M   'P 1'
#
loop_
_entity.id
_entity.type
_entity.pdbx_description
1 polymer ?
#
loop_
_entity_poly.entity_id
_entity_poly.type
_entity_poly.pdbx_seq_one_letter_code
_entity_poly.pdbx_strand_id
1 'polypeptide(L)'
;LGSVTEWAGVFPLFHWSFIPWAFYLVLAVVFGFMLHVKKRNRQRYSEACRPIIGKQADGILGRIIDLFALFALLAGTATTFSVATPLLAAIIVKLFGITLSRTVVTIIILLITCVVYTYAVLHGFKGISFLAKLCIYLFFGLLLIVLVTGGQGKFIVENGFQSLGIMFQNFIGLCTYTDPERTNNFPQDWTIYYWAYWMVWSVAAPFFIGNISRGRTIKQTILGGYVFGVGSTIISFIVLGNYGLGIQTSGATDFIAQYATDGDLYGLILNIIDTMPISKVILVITVLCMIAFYATSFDSIAYTESEEHTSELQ
;
A
#
# COMPACT_ATOMS: atom_id res chain seq x y z
N LEU A 1 6.17 20.99 21.59
CA LEU A 1 6.24 19.94 20.56
C LEU A 1 5.87 18.62 21.23
N GLY A 2 5.00 17.83 20.61
CA GLY A 2 4.39 16.63 21.21
C GLY A 2 5.38 15.57 21.70
N SER A 3 4.86 14.57 22.39
CA SER A 3 5.64 13.44 22.91
C SER A 3 6.12 12.52 21.77
N VAL A 4 7.10 11.66 22.06
CA VAL A 4 7.57 10.63 21.10
C VAL A 4 6.41 9.76 20.63
N THR A 5 5.48 9.43 21.52
CA THR A 5 4.28 8.64 21.24
C THR A 5 3.37 9.32 20.22
N GLU A 6 3.15 10.63 20.38
CA GLU A 6 2.34 11.41 19.42
C GLU A 6 2.97 11.40 18.03
N TRP A 7 4.27 11.68 17.93
CA TRP A 7 4.98 11.67 16.66
C TRP A 7 5.06 10.28 16.02
N ALA A 8 5.16 9.21 16.81
CA ALA A 8 5.08 7.83 16.31
C ALA A 8 3.73 7.53 15.63
N GLY A 9 2.64 8.16 16.10
CA GLY A 9 1.34 8.10 15.44
C GLY A 9 1.24 8.97 14.18
N VAL A 10 1.94 10.12 14.16
CA VAL A 10 1.85 11.11 13.06
C VAL A 10 2.54 10.64 11.79
N PHE A 11 3.80 10.17 11.89
CA PHE A 11 4.60 9.88 10.71
C PHE A 11 4.01 8.81 9.77
N PRO A 12 3.44 7.68 10.25
CA PRO A 12 2.76 6.73 9.38
C PRO A 12 1.58 7.36 8.64
N LEU A 13 0.78 8.18 9.32
CA LEU A 13 -0.34 8.90 8.70
C LEU A 13 0.15 9.89 7.65
N PHE A 14 1.21 10.65 7.94
CA PHE A 14 1.80 11.61 7.01
C PHE A 14 2.34 10.93 5.74
N HIS A 15 3.10 9.84 5.90
CA HIS A 15 3.74 9.17 4.77
C HIS A 15 2.75 8.39 3.88
N TRP A 16 1.65 7.85 4.44
CA TRP A 16 0.77 6.89 3.76
C TRP A 16 -0.62 7.43 3.41
N SER A 17 -0.96 8.67 3.74
CA SER A 17 -2.31 9.20 3.47
C SER A 17 -2.38 10.11 2.24
N PHE A 18 -2.31 11.42 2.43
CA PHE A 18 -2.57 12.39 1.36
C PHE A 18 -1.51 12.38 0.26
N ILE A 19 -0.25 12.17 0.60
CA ILE A 19 0.88 12.26 -0.34
C ILE A 19 0.79 11.18 -1.43
N PRO A 20 0.73 9.86 -1.13
CA PRO A 20 0.60 8.85 -2.18
C PRO A 20 -0.65 9.05 -3.03
N TRP A 21 -1.78 9.38 -2.42
CA TRP A 21 -3.01 9.60 -3.16
C TRP A 21 -2.95 10.84 -4.06
N ALA A 22 -2.19 11.87 -3.71
CA ALA A 22 -1.92 13.00 -4.60
C ALA A 22 -1.16 12.54 -5.86
N PHE A 23 -0.10 11.75 -5.71
CA PHE A 23 0.64 11.17 -6.83
C PHE A 23 -0.27 10.33 -7.75
N TYR A 24 -1.11 9.48 -7.17
CA TYR A 24 -1.99 8.60 -7.94
C TYR A 24 -3.09 9.36 -8.68
N LEU A 25 -3.76 10.28 -8.02
CA LEU A 25 -4.95 10.94 -8.56
C LEU A 25 -4.62 11.95 -9.67
N VAL A 26 -3.47 12.61 -9.62
CA VAL A 26 -3.04 13.52 -10.69
C VAL A 26 -2.98 12.79 -12.02
N LEU A 27 -2.25 11.68 -12.08
CA LEU A 27 -2.12 10.89 -13.31
C LEU A 27 -3.39 10.10 -13.64
N ALA A 28 -4.14 9.62 -12.64
CA ALA A 28 -5.41 8.94 -12.86
C ALA A 28 -6.43 9.82 -13.60
N VAL A 29 -6.48 11.12 -13.29
CA VAL A 29 -7.32 12.09 -14.01
C VAL A 29 -6.87 12.22 -15.46
N VAL A 30 -5.55 12.30 -15.71
CA VAL A 30 -4.99 12.37 -17.06
C VAL A 30 -5.36 11.13 -17.87
N PHE A 31 -5.15 9.93 -17.33
CA PHE A 31 -5.51 8.67 -17.99
C PHE A 31 -7.01 8.53 -18.19
N GLY A 32 -7.82 8.81 -17.18
CA GLY A 32 -9.27 8.77 -17.29
C GLY A 32 -9.80 9.72 -18.38
N PHE A 33 -9.26 10.92 -18.45
CA PHE A 33 -9.61 11.89 -19.51
C PHE A 33 -9.17 11.40 -20.90
N MET A 34 -7.96 10.89 -21.01
CA MET A 34 -7.44 10.33 -22.25
C MET A 34 -8.30 9.16 -22.77
N LEU A 35 -8.60 8.21 -21.90
CA LEU A 35 -9.37 7.01 -22.26
C LEU A 35 -10.85 7.32 -22.54
N HIS A 36 -11.52 8.03 -21.63
CA HIS A 36 -12.98 8.13 -21.65
C HIS A 36 -13.50 9.37 -22.38
N VAL A 37 -12.75 10.48 -22.39
CA VAL A 37 -13.16 11.73 -23.07
C VAL A 37 -12.54 11.82 -24.46
N LYS A 38 -11.22 11.63 -24.57
CA LYS A 38 -10.52 11.67 -25.87
C LYS A 38 -10.65 10.38 -26.65
N LYS A 39 -11.19 9.31 -26.03
CA LYS A 39 -11.40 7.98 -26.65
C LYS A 39 -10.14 7.41 -27.32
N ARG A 40 -9.00 7.62 -26.68
CA ARG A 40 -7.73 7.08 -27.16
C ARG A 40 -7.55 5.68 -26.56
N ASN A 41 -7.50 4.68 -27.44
CA ASN A 41 -7.49 3.27 -27.02
C ASN A 41 -6.09 2.77 -26.60
N ARG A 42 -5.03 3.52 -26.90
CA ARG A 42 -3.66 3.12 -26.52
C ARG A 42 -3.39 3.47 -25.06
N GLN A 43 -3.23 2.44 -24.25
CA GLN A 43 -2.98 2.58 -22.81
C GLN A 43 -1.46 2.65 -22.53
N ARG A 44 -0.81 3.70 -23.04
CA ARG A 44 0.62 3.93 -22.87
C ARG A 44 0.89 5.26 -22.16
N TYR A 45 1.98 5.30 -21.39
CA TYR A 45 2.44 6.55 -20.76
C TYR A 45 2.83 7.60 -21.81
N SER A 46 3.50 7.17 -22.87
CA SER A 46 3.83 8.04 -24.00
C SER A 46 2.59 8.65 -24.65
N GLU A 47 1.48 7.94 -24.70
CA GLU A 47 0.21 8.44 -25.22
C GLU A 47 -0.38 9.52 -24.31
N ALA A 48 -0.28 9.36 -23.00
CA ALA A 48 -0.67 10.39 -22.03
C ALA A 48 0.17 11.67 -22.17
N CYS A 49 1.44 11.53 -22.54
CA CYS A 49 2.36 12.65 -22.80
C CYS A 49 2.16 13.29 -24.19
N ARG A 50 1.42 12.66 -25.09
CA ARG A 50 1.23 13.15 -26.48
C ARG A 50 0.82 14.61 -26.62
N PRO A 51 -0.03 15.21 -25.75
CA PRO A 51 -0.35 16.62 -25.83
C PRO A 51 0.88 17.55 -25.74
N ILE A 52 1.96 17.07 -25.09
CA ILE A 52 3.21 17.82 -24.91
C ILE A 52 4.23 17.47 -25.98
N ILE A 53 4.45 16.15 -26.23
CA ILE A 53 5.52 15.66 -27.11
C ILE A 53 5.07 15.40 -28.56
N GLY A 54 3.77 15.52 -28.84
CA GLY A 54 3.22 15.39 -30.19
C GLY A 54 3.50 14.02 -30.84
N LYS A 55 4.04 14.04 -32.07
CA LYS A 55 4.38 12.84 -32.83
C LYS A 55 5.53 12.03 -32.24
N GLN A 56 6.33 12.62 -31.34
CA GLN A 56 7.43 11.90 -30.68
C GLN A 56 6.92 10.80 -29.72
N ALA A 57 5.62 10.82 -29.36
CA ALA A 57 5.00 9.74 -28.62
C ALA A 57 5.06 8.37 -29.33
N ASP A 58 5.08 8.37 -30.68
CA ASP A 58 5.24 7.15 -31.47
C ASP A 58 6.71 6.88 -31.86
N GLY A 59 7.64 7.76 -31.47
CA GLY A 59 9.05 7.68 -31.75
C GLY A 59 9.89 7.11 -30.62
N ILE A 60 11.20 7.39 -30.68
CA ILE A 60 12.18 6.94 -29.67
C ILE A 60 11.86 7.48 -28.29
N LEU A 61 11.45 8.76 -28.19
CA LEU A 61 11.11 9.37 -26.91
C LEU A 61 9.93 8.67 -26.23
N GLY A 62 8.88 8.32 -27.02
CA GLY A 62 7.75 7.54 -26.50
C GLY A 62 8.16 6.16 -25.98
N ARG A 63 9.00 5.43 -26.73
CA ARG A 63 9.53 4.14 -26.27
C ARG A 63 10.36 4.24 -24.98
N ILE A 64 11.15 5.30 -24.85
CA ILE A 64 11.91 5.52 -23.61
C ILE A 64 10.96 5.76 -22.43
N ILE A 65 9.92 6.58 -22.60
CA ILE A 65 8.92 6.85 -21.56
C ILE A 65 8.23 5.54 -21.14
N ASP A 66 7.76 4.74 -22.10
CA ASP A 66 7.07 3.49 -21.84
C ASP A 66 8.00 2.46 -21.16
N LEU A 67 9.27 2.40 -21.56
CA LEU A 67 10.27 1.55 -20.93
C LEU A 67 10.54 1.94 -19.48
N PHE A 68 10.67 3.23 -19.17
CA PHE A 68 10.80 3.70 -17.78
C PHE A 68 9.56 3.38 -16.95
N ALA A 69 8.37 3.51 -17.54
CA ALA A 69 7.12 3.13 -16.88
C ALA A 69 7.09 1.64 -16.54
N LEU A 70 7.50 0.77 -17.47
CA LEU A 70 7.60 -0.68 -17.23
C LEU A 70 8.58 -1.00 -16.10
N PHE A 71 9.78 -0.41 -16.12
CA PHE A 71 10.75 -0.61 -15.03
C PHE A 71 10.24 -0.13 -13.68
N ALA A 72 9.54 1.01 -13.63
CA ALA A 72 8.93 1.51 -12.40
C ALA A 72 7.86 0.55 -11.88
N LEU A 73 7.02 0.02 -12.76
CA LEU A 73 5.99 -0.96 -12.42
C LEU A 73 6.59 -2.22 -11.80
N LEU A 74 7.61 -2.79 -12.45
CA LEU A 74 8.34 -3.96 -11.95
C LEU A 74 9.03 -3.69 -10.62
N ALA A 75 9.70 -2.54 -10.47
CA ALA A 75 10.38 -2.15 -9.24
C ALA A 75 9.39 -1.97 -8.07
N GLY A 76 8.25 -1.30 -8.30
CA GLY A 76 7.20 -1.12 -7.29
C GLY A 76 6.64 -2.44 -6.81
N THR A 77 6.36 -3.34 -7.75
CA THR A 77 5.88 -4.69 -7.45
C THR A 77 6.89 -5.48 -6.63
N ALA A 78 8.14 -5.54 -7.08
CA ALA A 78 9.22 -6.26 -6.40
C ALA A 78 9.43 -5.74 -4.96
N THR A 79 9.41 -4.41 -4.77
CA THR A 79 9.57 -3.78 -3.46
C THR A 79 8.44 -4.18 -2.51
N THR A 80 7.19 -4.14 -2.96
CA THR A 80 6.03 -4.54 -2.15
C THR A 80 6.12 -5.99 -1.71
N PHE A 81 6.49 -6.91 -2.63
CA PHE A 81 6.63 -8.32 -2.30
C PHE A 81 7.80 -8.60 -1.37
N SER A 82 8.90 -7.89 -1.50
CA SER A 82 10.07 -8.06 -0.63
C SER A 82 9.78 -7.72 0.83
N VAL A 83 8.84 -6.80 1.08
CA VAL A 83 8.44 -6.40 2.45
C VAL A 83 7.31 -7.27 2.99
N ALA A 84 6.29 -7.53 2.20
CA ALA A 84 5.07 -8.17 2.70
C ALA A 84 5.15 -9.71 2.74
N THR A 85 5.84 -10.36 1.78
CA THR A 85 5.89 -11.84 1.74
C THR A 85 6.62 -12.47 2.93
N PRO A 86 7.72 -11.91 3.47
CA PRO A 86 8.35 -12.45 4.67
C PRO A 86 7.45 -12.40 5.91
N LEU A 87 6.58 -11.39 6.02
CA LEU A 87 5.58 -11.33 7.10
C LEU A 87 4.58 -12.47 6.95
N LEU A 88 4.03 -12.68 5.75
CA LEU A 88 3.12 -13.78 5.47
C LEU A 88 3.75 -15.13 5.79
N ALA A 89 5.02 -15.34 5.40
CA ALA A 89 5.77 -16.54 5.72
C ALA A 89 5.95 -16.71 7.24
N ALA A 90 6.29 -15.65 7.95
CA ALA A 90 6.43 -15.69 9.42
C ALA A 90 5.13 -16.09 10.12
N ILE A 91 4.00 -15.55 9.67
CA ILE A 91 2.67 -15.91 10.21
C ILE A 91 2.36 -17.38 9.93
N ILE A 92 2.60 -17.87 8.71
CA ILE A 92 2.34 -19.26 8.32
C ILE A 92 3.22 -20.23 9.13
N VAL A 93 4.51 -19.93 9.24
CA VAL A 93 5.45 -20.72 10.07
C VAL A 93 4.94 -20.84 11.51
N LYS A 94 4.48 -19.71 12.09
CA LYS A 94 3.96 -19.67 13.45
C LYS A 94 2.64 -20.44 13.60
N LEU A 95 1.70 -20.28 12.69
CA LEU A 95 0.38 -20.93 12.77
C LEU A 95 0.45 -22.46 12.65
N PHE A 96 1.31 -22.95 11.77
CA PHE A 96 1.42 -24.38 11.47
C PHE A 96 2.58 -25.09 12.14
N GLY A 97 3.42 -24.37 12.91
CA GLY A 97 4.62 -24.93 13.55
C GLY A 97 5.63 -25.49 12.56
N ILE A 98 5.77 -24.84 11.39
CA ILE A 98 6.64 -25.33 10.30
C ILE A 98 8.10 -25.15 10.69
N THR A 99 8.92 -26.21 10.52
CA THR A 99 10.36 -26.20 10.83
C THR A 99 11.24 -25.69 9.69
N LEU A 100 10.64 -25.42 8.51
CA LEU A 100 11.38 -24.86 7.36
C LEU A 100 11.79 -23.41 7.62
N SER A 101 12.90 -23.02 7.00
CA SER A 101 13.34 -21.62 7.09
C SER A 101 12.31 -20.66 6.48
N ARG A 102 12.21 -19.45 7.03
CA ARG A 102 11.31 -18.39 6.54
C ARG A 102 11.50 -18.14 5.03
N THR A 103 12.74 -18.19 4.55
CA THR A 103 13.08 -18.01 3.12
C THR A 103 12.44 -19.09 2.24
N VAL A 104 12.53 -20.35 2.63
CA VAL A 104 11.92 -21.48 1.87
C VAL A 104 10.42 -21.32 1.82
N VAL A 105 9.78 -21.00 2.97
CA VAL A 105 8.33 -20.75 3.02
C VAL A 105 7.95 -19.55 2.16
N THR A 106 8.74 -18.47 2.16
CA THR A 106 8.53 -17.30 1.30
C THR A 106 8.53 -17.70 -0.18
N ILE A 107 9.51 -18.51 -0.63
CA ILE A 107 9.57 -18.98 -2.02
C ILE A 107 8.35 -19.82 -2.38
N ILE A 108 7.93 -20.73 -1.50
CA ILE A 108 6.73 -21.56 -1.71
C ILE A 108 5.49 -20.69 -1.85
N ILE A 109 5.32 -19.68 -0.98
CA ILE A 109 4.19 -18.75 -1.04
C ILE A 109 4.19 -17.98 -2.36
N LEU A 110 5.32 -17.46 -2.80
CA LEU A 110 5.42 -16.74 -4.06
C LEU A 110 5.03 -17.64 -5.25
N LEU A 111 5.50 -18.90 -5.28
CA LEU A 111 5.12 -19.85 -6.31
C LEU A 111 3.62 -20.15 -6.32
N ILE A 112 3.02 -20.38 -5.14
CA ILE A 112 1.57 -20.60 -5.01
C ILE A 112 0.80 -19.35 -5.47
N THR A 113 1.25 -18.17 -5.06
CA THR A 113 0.63 -16.91 -5.45
C THR A 113 0.67 -16.71 -6.96
N CYS A 114 1.80 -17.00 -7.61
CA CYS A 114 1.93 -16.95 -9.06
C CYS A 114 0.95 -17.90 -9.77
N VAL A 115 0.79 -19.14 -9.27
CA VAL A 115 -0.16 -20.10 -9.85
C VAL A 115 -1.60 -19.64 -9.68
N VAL A 116 -1.98 -19.20 -8.48
CA VAL A 116 -3.34 -18.71 -8.18
C VAL A 116 -3.66 -17.48 -9.03
N TYR A 117 -2.72 -16.58 -9.15
CA TYR A 117 -2.83 -15.39 -9.97
C TYR A 117 -3.01 -15.72 -11.46
N THR A 118 -2.13 -16.55 -12.02
CA THR A 118 -2.24 -16.98 -13.43
C THR A 118 -3.59 -17.61 -13.71
N TYR A 119 -4.07 -18.45 -12.79
CA TYR A 119 -5.41 -19.05 -12.88
C TYR A 119 -6.53 -17.99 -12.86
N ALA A 120 -6.46 -17.01 -11.96
CA ALA A 120 -7.45 -15.95 -11.86
C ALA A 120 -7.51 -15.07 -13.11
N VAL A 121 -6.35 -14.69 -13.65
CA VAL A 121 -6.24 -13.91 -14.91
C VAL A 121 -6.85 -14.67 -16.09
N LEU A 122 -6.58 -15.95 -16.22
CA LEU A 122 -7.10 -16.77 -17.32
C LEU A 122 -8.63 -16.96 -17.26
N HIS A 123 -9.26 -16.84 -16.08
CA HIS A 123 -10.71 -17.01 -15.89
C HIS A 123 -11.51 -15.71 -15.85
N GLY A 124 -10.87 -14.57 -15.99
CA GLY A 124 -11.47 -13.25 -16.24
C GLY A 124 -12.09 -12.53 -15.03
N PHE A 125 -12.63 -11.34 -15.28
CA PHE A 125 -13.03 -10.30 -14.31
C PHE A 125 -13.98 -10.69 -13.17
N LYS A 126 -14.79 -11.76 -13.30
CA LYS A 126 -15.77 -12.11 -12.26
C LYS A 126 -15.12 -12.61 -10.96
N GLY A 127 -13.99 -13.32 -11.07
CA GLY A 127 -13.21 -13.77 -9.93
C GLY A 127 -12.56 -12.62 -9.17
N ILE A 128 -12.03 -11.64 -9.87
CA ILE A 128 -11.34 -10.45 -9.35
C ILE A 128 -12.28 -9.62 -8.47
N SER A 129 -13.48 -9.32 -8.97
CA SER A 129 -14.47 -8.52 -8.22
C SER A 129 -14.91 -9.19 -6.91
N PHE A 130 -15.05 -10.52 -6.90
CA PHE A 130 -15.37 -11.27 -5.69
C PHE A 130 -14.22 -11.18 -4.67
N LEU A 131 -13.00 -11.42 -5.13
CA LEU A 131 -11.80 -11.40 -4.28
C LEU A 131 -11.56 -10.00 -3.68
N ALA A 132 -11.76 -8.94 -4.48
CA ALA A 132 -11.66 -7.56 -4.00
C ALA A 132 -12.70 -7.24 -2.90
N LYS A 133 -13.95 -7.70 -3.06
CA LYS A 133 -14.97 -7.53 -2.01
C LYS A 133 -14.62 -8.30 -0.75
N LEU A 134 -14.19 -9.55 -0.89
CA LEU A 134 -13.75 -10.37 0.24
C LEU A 134 -12.61 -9.69 1.00
N CYS A 135 -11.63 -9.17 0.27
CA CYS A 135 -10.50 -8.43 0.83
C CYS A 135 -10.97 -7.25 1.69
N ILE A 136 -11.90 -6.43 1.19
CA ILE A 136 -12.45 -5.29 1.92
C ILE A 136 -13.15 -5.74 3.21
N TYR A 137 -14.00 -6.76 3.15
CA TYR A 137 -14.70 -7.25 4.33
C TYR A 137 -13.78 -7.85 5.37
N LEU A 138 -12.79 -8.65 4.95
CA LEU A 138 -11.78 -9.23 5.85
C LEU A 138 -10.96 -8.13 6.51
N PHE A 139 -10.53 -7.13 5.75
CA PHE A 139 -9.71 -6.05 6.25
C PHE A 139 -10.44 -5.17 7.28
N PHE A 140 -11.63 -4.67 6.95
CA PHE A 140 -12.41 -3.89 7.91
C PHE A 140 -12.90 -4.74 9.10
N GLY A 141 -13.19 -6.03 8.89
CA GLY A 141 -13.44 -6.98 9.95
C GLY A 141 -12.25 -7.13 10.90
N LEU A 142 -11.04 -7.25 10.36
CA LEU A 142 -9.80 -7.28 11.15
C LEU A 142 -9.65 -6.01 11.99
N LEU A 143 -9.81 -4.84 11.39
CA LEU A 143 -9.71 -3.56 12.10
C LEU A 143 -10.74 -3.47 13.25
N LEU A 144 -11.99 -3.89 13.00
CA LEU A 144 -13.02 -3.88 14.00
C LEU A 144 -12.71 -4.86 15.16
N ILE A 145 -12.23 -6.06 14.86
CA ILE A 145 -11.80 -7.03 15.86
C ILE A 145 -10.71 -6.45 16.74
N VAL A 146 -9.65 -5.88 16.14
CA VAL A 146 -8.54 -5.26 16.89
C VAL A 146 -9.03 -4.13 17.77
N LEU A 147 -9.88 -3.25 17.26
CA LEU A 147 -10.41 -2.10 17.99
C LEU A 147 -11.25 -2.52 19.21
N VAL A 148 -12.10 -3.57 19.04
CA VAL A 148 -13.05 -3.99 20.06
C VAL A 148 -12.42 -4.94 21.08
N THR A 149 -11.60 -5.89 20.61
CA THR A 149 -11.07 -6.97 21.49
C THR A 149 -9.68 -6.72 22.03
N GLY A 150 -8.91 -5.79 21.44
CA GLY A 150 -7.52 -5.55 21.79
C GLY A 150 -7.29 -4.83 23.13
N GLY A 151 -8.34 -4.33 23.76
CA GLY A 151 -8.24 -3.65 25.08
C GLY A 151 -7.63 -2.24 25.03
N GLN A 152 -7.20 -1.77 23.84
CA GLN A 152 -6.59 -0.45 23.65
C GLN A 152 -7.53 0.56 22.95
N GLY A 153 -8.83 0.28 22.86
CA GLY A 153 -9.77 1.06 22.04
C GLY A 153 -9.79 2.55 22.40
N LYS A 154 -9.72 2.90 23.69
CA LYS A 154 -9.65 4.30 24.14
C LYS A 154 -8.38 4.99 23.63
N PHE A 155 -7.22 4.37 23.84
CA PHE A 155 -5.93 4.91 23.38
C PHE A 155 -5.88 5.06 21.85
N ILE A 156 -6.36 4.03 21.13
CA ILE A 156 -6.43 4.04 19.66
C ILE A 156 -7.18 5.26 19.16
N VAL A 157 -8.36 5.53 19.72
CA VAL A 157 -9.21 6.65 19.30
C VAL A 157 -8.58 7.99 19.67
N GLU A 158 -8.17 8.17 20.94
CA GLU A 158 -7.62 9.43 21.45
C GLU A 158 -6.32 9.79 20.72
N ASN A 159 -5.34 8.88 20.67
CA ASN A 159 -4.07 9.13 20.00
C ASN A 159 -4.24 9.26 18.48
N GLY A 160 -5.21 8.54 17.89
CA GLY A 160 -5.55 8.66 16.48
C GLY A 160 -6.03 10.05 16.09
N PHE A 161 -6.99 10.62 16.85
CA PHE A 161 -7.46 11.99 16.61
C PHE A 161 -6.38 13.02 16.86
N GLN A 162 -5.58 12.85 17.92
CA GLN A 162 -4.47 13.74 18.23
C GLN A 162 -3.41 13.71 17.11
N SER A 163 -3.02 12.53 16.65
CA SER A 163 -2.06 12.38 15.54
C SER A 163 -2.55 13.04 14.25
N LEU A 164 -3.84 12.93 13.92
CA LEU A 164 -4.43 13.65 12.78
C LEU A 164 -4.32 15.16 12.95
N GLY A 165 -4.67 15.68 14.11
CA GLY A 165 -4.57 17.11 14.42
C GLY A 165 -3.14 17.64 14.26
N ILE A 166 -2.16 16.93 14.84
CA ILE A 166 -0.74 17.28 14.74
C ILE A 166 -0.25 17.19 13.31
N MET A 167 -0.64 16.14 12.56
CA MET A 167 -0.28 15.98 11.14
C MET A 167 -0.76 17.17 10.31
N PHE A 168 -2.04 17.56 10.42
CA PHE A 168 -2.57 18.70 9.66
C PHE A 168 -1.92 20.01 10.05
N GLN A 169 -1.71 20.24 11.33
CA GLN A 169 -1.08 21.46 11.83
C GLN A 169 0.36 21.62 11.31
N ASN A 170 1.10 20.52 11.17
CA ASN A 170 2.51 20.54 10.79
C ASN A 170 2.77 20.08 9.36
N PHE A 171 1.74 19.85 8.56
CA PHE A 171 1.83 19.18 7.26
C PHE A 171 2.90 19.80 6.34
N ILE A 172 2.89 21.11 6.17
CA ILE A 172 3.87 21.80 5.32
C ILE A 172 5.29 21.67 5.88
N GLY A 173 5.45 21.83 7.19
CA GLY A 173 6.74 21.65 7.86
C GLY A 173 7.29 20.24 7.67
N LEU A 174 6.45 19.21 7.78
CA LEU A 174 6.83 17.81 7.53
C LEU A 174 7.23 17.57 6.06
N CYS A 175 6.53 18.21 5.11
CA CYS A 175 6.86 18.11 3.68
C CYS A 175 8.21 18.73 3.33
N THR A 176 8.64 19.75 4.06
CA THR A 176 9.84 20.55 3.75
C THR A 176 11.02 20.26 4.68
N TYR A 177 10.85 19.43 5.70
CA TYR A 177 11.90 19.06 6.62
C TYR A 177 12.91 18.12 5.96
N THR A 178 14.15 18.55 5.83
CA THR A 178 15.23 17.82 5.15
C THR A 178 16.40 17.44 6.05
N ASP A 179 16.36 17.84 7.33
CA ASP A 179 17.47 17.66 8.29
C ASP A 179 18.82 18.09 7.68
N PRO A 180 19.03 19.38 7.40
CA PRO A 180 20.23 19.86 6.71
C PRO A 180 21.52 19.60 7.48
N GLU A 181 21.44 19.52 8.80
CA GLU A 181 22.56 19.21 9.69
C GLU A 181 22.85 17.70 9.81
N ARG A 182 22.01 16.85 9.22
CA ARG A 182 22.15 15.39 9.24
C ARG A 182 22.25 14.81 10.66
N THR A 183 21.43 15.31 11.56
CA THR A 183 21.46 14.90 12.98
C THR A 183 21.06 13.45 13.17
N ASN A 184 20.10 12.93 12.37
CA ASN A 184 19.59 11.56 12.51
C ASN A 184 19.19 10.86 11.20
N ASN A 185 19.35 11.52 10.05
CA ASN A 185 18.95 11.03 8.72
C ASN A 185 17.49 10.59 8.56
N PHE A 186 16.62 10.87 9.53
CA PHE A 186 15.22 10.42 9.50
C PHE A 186 14.47 10.81 8.20
N PRO A 187 14.57 12.07 7.69
CA PRO A 187 13.90 12.42 6.44
C PRO A 187 14.41 11.62 5.25
N GLN A 188 15.70 11.29 5.21
CA GLN A 188 16.31 10.52 4.13
C GLN A 188 15.84 9.08 4.15
N ASP A 189 15.84 8.46 5.33
CA ASP A 189 15.52 7.05 5.51
C ASP A 189 14.01 6.76 5.40
N TRP A 190 13.17 7.78 5.69
CA TRP A 190 11.72 7.61 5.72
C TRP A 190 10.98 8.52 4.75
N THR A 191 11.06 9.84 4.89
CA THR A 191 10.21 10.76 4.11
C THR A 191 10.60 10.75 2.63
N ILE A 192 11.88 10.89 2.31
CA ILE A 192 12.40 10.88 0.94
C ILE A 192 12.24 9.49 0.33
N TYR A 193 12.54 8.44 1.12
CA TYR A 193 12.31 7.05 0.69
C TYR A 193 10.85 6.82 0.28
N TYR A 194 9.87 7.20 1.10
CA TYR A 194 8.47 7.03 0.76
C TYR A 194 8.03 7.87 -0.44
N TRP A 195 8.55 9.08 -0.61
CA TRP A 195 8.23 9.87 -1.78
C TRP A 195 8.76 9.24 -3.07
N ALA A 196 9.98 8.71 -3.04
CA ALA A 196 10.52 7.93 -4.15
C ALA A 196 9.67 6.68 -4.42
N TYR A 197 9.24 5.98 -3.37
CA TYR A 197 8.36 4.82 -3.45
C TYR A 197 7.01 5.16 -4.08
N TRP A 198 6.38 6.27 -3.68
CA TRP A 198 5.13 6.72 -4.29
C TRP A 198 5.29 7.18 -5.72
N MET A 199 6.41 7.76 -6.11
CA MET A 199 6.69 8.08 -7.51
C MET A 199 6.76 6.81 -8.37
N VAL A 200 7.35 5.73 -7.89
CA VAL A 200 7.37 4.43 -8.57
C VAL A 200 5.93 3.88 -8.72
N TRP A 201 5.15 3.88 -7.65
CA TRP A 201 3.75 3.43 -7.67
C TRP A 201 2.81 4.36 -8.45
N SER A 202 3.18 5.61 -8.68
CA SER A 202 2.41 6.54 -9.51
C SER A 202 2.34 6.13 -10.98
N VAL A 203 3.07 5.09 -11.36
CA VAL A 203 2.96 4.46 -12.68
C VAL A 203 1.82 3.45 -12.70
N ALA A 204 1.73 2.54 -11.73
CA ALA A 204 0.74 1.45 -11.74
C ALA A 204 -0.67 1.90 -11.36
N ALA A 205 -0.81 2.52 -10.20
CA ALA A 205 -2.11 2.86 -9.63
C ALA A 205 -2.96 3.82 -10.49
N PRO A 206 -2.41 4.88 -11.09
CA PRO A 206 -3.20 5.82 -11.89
C PRO A 206 -3.85 5.20 -13.13
N PHE A 207 -3.19 4.27 -13.78
CA PHE A 207 -3.73 3.58 -14.95
C PHE A 207 -5.01 2.84 -14.58
N PHE A 208 -4.93 2.05 -13.52
CA PHE A 208 -6.08 1.31 -13.01
C PHE A 208 -7.21 2.25 -12.58
N ILE A 209 -6.92 3.29 -11.78
CA ILE A 209 -7.91 4.27 -11.32
C ILE A 209 -8.54 5.01 -12.51
N GLY A 210 -7.73 5.42 -13.50
CA GLY A 210 -8.20 6.07 -14.72
C GLY A 210 -9.18 5.18 -15.48
N ASN A 211 -8.88 3.90 -15.61
CA ASN A 211 -9.72 2.94 -16.32
C ASN A 211 -11.08 2.72 -15.63
N ILE A 212 -11.09 2.48 -14.33
CA ILE A 212 -12.32 2.28 -13.57
C ILE A 212 -13.14 3.57 -13.35
N SER A 213 -12.60 4.74 -13.71
CA SER A 213 -13.29 6.03 -13.58
C SER A 213 -14.36 6.28 -14.65
N ARG A 214 -14.59 5.33 -15.56
CA ARG A 214 -15.60 5.44 -16.63
C ARG A 214 -16.98 5.83 -16.08
N GLY A 215 -17.56 6.88 -16.66
CA GLY A 215 -18.87 7.40 -16.24
C GLY A 215 -18.84 8.30 -15.00
N ARG A 216 -17.67 8.59 -14.43
CA ARG A 216 -17.50 9.51 -13.31
C ARG A 216 -16.92 10.84 -13.79
N THR A 217 -17.28 11.91 -13.08
CA THR A 217 -16.63 13.21 -13.30
C THR A 217 -15.24 13.24 -12.67
N ILE A 218 -14.37 14.14 -13.15
CA ILE A 218 -13.04 14.38 -12.56
C ILE A 218 -13.16 14.63 -11.04
N LYS A 219 -14.12 15.47 -10.63
CA LYS A 219 -14.41 15.76 -9.22
C LYS A 219 -14.73 14.47 -8.44
N GLN A 220 -15.60 13.61 -8.98
CA GLN A 220 -15.96 12.34 -8.32
C GLN A 220 -14.77 11.39 -8.22
N THR A 221 -13.91 11.33 -9.22
CA THR A 221 -12.70 10.51 -9.21
C THR A 221 -11.73 10.98 -8.14
N ILE A 222 -11.45 12.29 -8.08
CA ILE A 222 -10.55 12.87 -7.07
C ILE A 222 -11.12 12.70 -5.66
N LEU A 223 -12.37 13.10 -5.44
CA LEU A 223 -13.00 12.98 -4.12
C LEU A 223 -13.13 11.51 -3.68
N GLY A 224 -13.45 10.61 -4.61
CA GLY A 224 -13.52 9.17 -4.32
C GLY A 224 -12.18 8.61 -3.87
N GLY A 225 -11.09 8.96 -4.55
CA GLY A 225 -9.74 8.55 -4.14
C GLY A 225 -9.35 9.09 -2.76
N TYR A 226 -9.62 10.38 -2.49
CA TYR A 226 -9.30 10.93 -1.18
C TYR A 226 -10.21 10.39 -0.07
N VAL A 227 -11.52 10.34 -0.25
CA VAL A 227 -12.44 9.90 0.80
C VAL A 227 -12.24 8.42 1.12
N PHE A 228 -12.22 7.57 0.10
CA PHE A 228 -12.12 6.12 0.34
C PHE A 228 -10.68 5.64 0.48
N GLY A 229 -9.76 6.13 -0.35
CA GLY A 229 -8.38 5.72 -0.32
C GLY A 229 -7.64 6.26 0.90
N VAL A 230 -7.61 7.58 1.09
CA VAL A 230 -6.98 8.19 2.27
C VAL A 230 -7.71 7.78 3.54
N GLY A 231 -9.07 7.75 3.53
CA GLY A 231 -9.86 7.37 4.69
C GLY A 231 -9.56 5.95 5.17
N SER A 232 -9.50 4.97 4.26
CA SER A 232 -9.17 3.58 4.62
C SER A 232 -7.74 3.46 5.18
N THR A 233 -6.80 4.17 4.60
CA THR A 233 -5.40 4.21 5.08
C THR A 233 -5.32 4.81 6.48
N ILE A 234 -5.94 5.97 6.71
CA ILE A 234 -5.97 6.62 8.02
C ILE A 234 -6.55 5.68 9.07
N ILE A 235 -7.72 5.08 8.82
CA ILE A 235 -8.35 4.16 9.77
C ILE A 235 -7.44 2.98 10.08
N SER A 236 -6.81 2.38 9.07
CA SER A 236 -5.92 1.23 9.28
C SER A 236 -4.69 1.57 10.12
N PHE A 237 -4.02 2.67 9.84
CA PHE A 237 -2.86 3.10 10.61
C PHE A 237 -3.23 3.54 12.04
N ILE A 238 -4.39 4.19 12.22
CA ILE A 238 -4.88 4.54 13.55
C ILE A 238 -5.16 3.26 14.35
N VAL A 239 -5.86 2.29 13.80
CA VAL A 239 -6.25 1.09 14.55
C VAL A 239 -5.05 0.18 14.81
N LEU A 240 -4.33 -0.22 13.75
CA LEU A 240 -3.25 -1.20 13.90
C LEU A 240 -2.00 -0.61 14.54
N GLY A 241 -1.60 0.59 14.11
CA GLY A 241 -0.41 1.26 14.65
C GLY A 241 -0.57 1.66 16.11
N ASN A 242 -1.71 2.27 16.46
CA ASN A 242 -1.94 2.68 17.84
C ASN A 242 -2.27 1.51 18.78
N TYR A 243 -2.66 0.34 18.25
CA TYR A 243 -2.76 -0.85 19.10
C TYR A 243 -1.38 -1.21 19.69
N GLY A 244 -0.36 -1.41 18.84
CA GLY A 244 0.99 -1.72 19.30
C GLY A 244 1.60 -0.61 20.17
N LEU A 245 1.36 0.63 19.76
CA LEU A 245 1.83 1.81 20.51
C LEU A 245 1.17 1.90 21.91
N GLY A 246 -0.12 1.56 22.02
CA GLY A 246 -0.85 1.51 23.29
C GLY A 246 -0.30 0.45 24.23
N ILE A 247 0.05 -0.74 23.74
CA ILE A 247 0.70 -1.79 24.53
C ILE A 247 2.10 -1.32 25.02
N GLN A 248 2.90 -0.74 24.09
CA GLN A 248 4.21 -0.17 24.44
C GLN A 248 4.13 0.88 25.53
N THR A 249 3.22 1.83 25.40
CA THR A 249 3.07 2.95 26.35
C THR A 249 2.46 2.53 27.69
N SER A 250 1.68 1.45 27.72
CA SER A 250 1.17 0.89 28.97
C SER A 250 2.23 0.18 29.81
N GLY A 251 3.42 -0.08 29.23
CA GLY A 251 4.49 -0.83 29.87
C GLY A 251 4.24 -2.35 29.97
N ALA A 252 3.17 -2.85 29.33
CA ALA A 252 2.86 -4.27 29.33
C ALA A 252 3.91 -5.11 28.59
N THR A 253 4.48 -4.53 27.52
CA THR A 253 5.55 -5.16 26.73
C THR A 253 6.46 -4.07 26.16
N ASP A 254 7.77 -4.26 26.24
CA ASP A 254 8.74 -3.34 25.64
C ASP A 254 9.17 -3.83 24.24
N PHE A 255 8.41 -3.44 23.24
CA PHE A 255 8.67 -3.77 21.84
C PHE A 255 9.92 -3.09 21.29
N ILE A 256 10.26 -1.90 21.81
CA ILE A 256 11.45 -1.15 21.40
C ILE A 256 12.71 -1.93 21.81
N ALA A 257 12.76 -2.38 23.06
CA ALA A 257 13.88 -3.20 23.55
C ALA A 257 14.00 -4.54 22.82
N GLN A 258 12.87 -5.19 22.49
CA GLN A 258 12.87 -6.42 21.68
C GLN A 258 13.49 -6.18 20.31
N TYR A 259 13.02 -5.16 19.60
CA TYR A 259 13.54 -4.85 18.26
C TYR A 259 15.01 -4.44 18.28
N ALA A 260 15.43 -3.69 19.30
CA ALA A 260 16.83 -3.30 19.47
C ALA A 260 17.77 -4.51 19.71
N THR A 261 17.24 -5.62 20.22
CA THR A 261 18.04 -6.83 20.53
C THR A 261 18.25 -7.72 19.30
N ASP A 262 17.22 -7.96 18.50
CA ASP A 262 17.25 -8.95 17.41
C ASP A 262 17.06 -8.37 16.01
N GLY A 263 16.53 -7.14 15.90
CA GLY A 263 16.23 -6.49 14.62
C GLY A 263 15.16 -7.20 13.78
N ASP A 264 14.46 -8.23 14.34
CA ASP A 264 13.43 -8.98 13.63
C ASP A 264 12.08 -8.26 13.62
N LEU A 265 11.88 -7.38 12.62
CA LEU A 265 10.63 -6.66 12.44
C LEU A 265 9.41 -7.61 12.33
N TYR A 266 9.55 -8.73 11.66
CA TYR A 266 8.44 -9.67 11.45
C TYR A 266 8.10 -10.43 12.73
N GLY A 267 9.10 -10.84 13.49
CA GLY A 267 8.93 -11.40 14.82
C GLY A 267 8.27 -10.41 15.78
N LEU A 268 8.66 -9.15 15.72
CA LEU A 268 8.05 -8.08 16.51
C LEU A 268 6.54 -7.94 16.20
N ILE A 269 6.15 -7.91 14.92
CA ILE A 269 4.74 -7.85 14.51
C ILE A 269 3.96 -9.05 15.06
N LEU A 270 4.54 -10.25 15.01
CA LEU A 270 3.92 -11.44 15.59
C LEU A 270 3.75 -11.33 17.11
N ASN A 271 4.73 -10.76 17.81
CA ASN A 271 4.66 -10.53 19.24
C ASN A 271 3.59 -9.51 19.60
N ILE A 272 3.41 -8.45 18.78
CA ILE A 272 2.31 -7.49 18.95
C ILE A 272 0.96 -8.21 18.79
N ILE A 273 0.80 -9.06 17.79
CA ILE A 273 -0.45 -9.83 17.58
C ILE A 273 -0.69 -10.80 18.75
N ASP A 274 0.36 -11.40 19.31
CA ASP A 274 0.23 -12.32 20.46
C ASP A 274 -0.31 -11.68 21.74
N THR A 275 -0.18 -10.38 21.88
CA THR A 275 -0.79 -9.67 23.02
C THR A 275 -2.31 -9.60 22.95
N MET A 276 -2.92 -9.95 21.79
CA MET A 276 -4.36 -9.94 21.62
C MET A 276 -5.04 -11.21 22.19
N PRO A 277 -6.23 -11.13 22.81
CA PRO A 277 -6.90 -12.29 23.39
C PRO A 277 -7.17 -13.45 22.42
N ILE A 278 -7.39 -13.12 21.14
CA ILE A 278 -7.74 -14.08 20.08
C ILE A 278 -6.66 -14.10 18.99
N SER A 279 -5.39 -14.04 19.37
CA SER A 279 -4.24 -13.87 18.46
C SER A 279 -4.24 -14.86 17.28
N LYS A 280 -4.57 -16.15 17.53
CA LYS A 280 -4.63 -17.16 16.46
C LYS A 280 -5.67 -16.84 15.39
N VAL A 281 -6.85 -16.34 15.79
CA VAL A 281 -7.90 -15.93 14.84
C VAL A 281 -7.43 -14.74 14.03
N ILE A 282 -6.81 -13.77 14.69
CA ILE A 282 -6.23 -12.57 14.04
C ILE A 282 -5.15 -12.95 13.03
N LEU A 283 -4.25 -13.87 13.39
CA LEU A 283 -3.24 -14.39 12.47
C LEU A 283 -3.87 -15.03 11.22
N VAL A 284 -4.90 -15.87 11.39
CA VAL A 284 -5.61 -16.48 10.26
C VAL A 284 -6.27 -15.43 9.37
N ILE A 285 -6.99 -14.48 9.95
CA ILE A 285 -7.61 -13.38 9.18
C ILE A 285 -6.55 -12.56 8.46
N THR A 286 -5.43 -12.27 9.11
CA THR A 286 -4.30 -11.54 8.48
C THR A 286 -3.74 -12.29 7.28
N VAL A 287 -3.52 -13.61 7.37
CA VAL A 287 -3.10 -14.43 6.22
C VAL A 287 -4.09 -14.33 5.07
N LEU A 288 -5.39 -14.50 5.35
CA LEU A 288 -6.44 -14.40 4.33
C LEU A 288 -6.50 -13.01 3.69
N CYS A 289 -6.38 -11.94 4.49
CA CYS A 289 -6.26 -10.58 4.01
C CYS A 289 -5.04 -10.41 3.09
N MET A 290 -3.87 -10.85 3.53
CA MET A 290 -2.63 -10.69 2.76
C MET A 290 -2.71 -11.43 1.42
N ILE A 291 -3.21 -12.66 1.39
CA ILE A 291 -3.41 -13.43 0.15
C ILE A 291 -4.40 -12.71 -0.78
N ALA A 292 -5.51 -12.20 -0.24
CA ALA A 292 -6.50 -11.48 -1.02
C ALA A 292 -5.95 -10.16 -1.58
N PHE A 293 -5.18 -9.40 -0.79
CA PHE A 293 -4.50 -8.19 -1.25
C PHE A 293 -3.46 -8.47 -2.34
N TYR A 294 -2.69 -9.54 -2.18
CA TYR A 294 -1.75 -9.95 -3.21
C TYR A 294 -2.43 -10.24 -4.54
N ALA A 295 -3.47 -11.05 -4.52
CA ALA A 295 -4.18 -11.41 -5.72
C ALA A 295 -4.77 -10.17 -6.42
N THR A 296 -5.39 -9.25 -5.67
CA THR A 296 -5.96 -8.02 -6.26
C THR A 296 -4.90 -7.05 -6.79
N SER A 297 -3.74 -6.98 -6.15
CA SER A 297 -2.62 -6.14 -6.63
C SER A 297 -2.04 -6.68 -7.92
N PHE A 298 -1.80 -8.00 -8.01
CA PHE A 298 -1.33 -8.65 -9.22
C PHE A 298 -2.29 -8.49 -10.39
N ASP A 299 -3.60 -8.63 -10.16
CA ASP A 299 -4.61 -8.46 -11.19
C ASP A 299 -4.58 -7.04 -11.78
N SER A 300 -4.43 -6.03 -10.93
CA SER A 300 -4.36 -4.63 -11.37
C SER A 300 -3.13 -4.36 -12.22
N ILE A 301 -1.99 -4.95 -11.86
CA ILE A 301 -0.71 -4.81 -12.56
C ILE A 301 -0.76 -5.53 -13.90
N ALA A 302 -1.19 -6.79 -13.93
CA ALA A 302 -1.23 -7.57 -15.16
C ALA A 302 -2.30 -7.06 -16.14
N TYR A 303 -3.42 -6.54 -15.62
CA TYR A 303 -4.38 -5.86 -16.47
C TYR A 303 -3.72 -4.67 -17.19
N THR A 304 -2.94 -3.88 -16.46
CA THR A 304 -2.21 -2.75 -17.04
C THR A 304 -1.19 -3.20 -18.09
N GLU A 305 -0.42 -4.25 -17.81
CA GLU A 305 0.57 -4.79 -18.74
C GLU A 305 -0.08 -5.46 -19.98
N SER A 306 -1.14 -6.24 -19.79
CA SER A 306 -1.81 -6.94 -20.91
C SER A 306 -2.48 -6.00 -21.90
N GLU A 307 -3.06 -4.91 -21.40
CA GLU A 307 -3.68 -3.88 -22.25
C GLU A 307 -2.63 -3.08 -23.04
N GLU A 308 -1.45 -2.85 -22.45
CA GLU A 308 -0.34 -2.20 -23.14
C GLU A 308 0.15 -3.04 -24.32
N HIS A 309 0.34 -4.35 -24.13
CA HIS A 309 0.79 -5.25 -25.20
C HIS A 309 -0.27 -5.52 -26.27
N THR A 310 -1.56 -5.63 -25.87
CA THR A 310 -2.64 -5.85 -26.86
C THR A 310 -2.83 -4.65 -27.77
N SER A 311 -2.55 -3.45 -27.28
CA SER A 311 -2.60 -2.22 -28.08
C SER A 311 -1.44 -2.10 -29.08
N GLU A 312 -0.37 -2.88 -28.95
CA GLU A 312 0.73 -2.95 -29.93
C GLU A 312 0.45 -3.88 -31.11
N LEU A 313 -0.46 -4.83 -30.94
CA LEU A 313 -0.82 -5.82 -31.95
C LEU A 313 -2.02 -5.40 -32.83
N GLN A 314 -2.70 -4.29 -32.51
CA GLN A 314 -3.76 -3.66 -33.30
C GLN A 314 -3.29 -2.39 -33.99
#